data_37e2142181e636b560708dee9e530a04
#
_entry.id   37e2142181e636b560708dee9e530a04
#
_cell.length_a   1.000
_cell.length_b   1.000
_cell.length_c   1.000
_cell.angle_alpha   90.00
_cell.angle_beta   90.00
_cell.angle_gamma   90.00
#
_symmetry.space_group_name_H-M   'P 1'
#
loop_
_entity.id
_entity.type
_entity.pdbx_description
1 polymer ?
#
loop_
_entity_poly.entity_id
_entity_poly.type
_entity_poly.pdbx_seq_one_letter_code
_entity_poly.pdbx_strand_id
1 'polypeptide(L)'
;MIDEYQKKGWSPPKVAFYTHSKSFKTIRELYRELYKPKLYPGTWYNVDGKPMIIGYTDPQDDLNEAKSRGDNSYIPGLLSNEILNFFHFKRPQWPSDPVYADGFPWVEWIFPQPMHNGIMNVTVASHPSVPMSFSLTKGFVNWGRGWNPDTKMNNALDVDKGSFFQRQWDHAISANPNMITIGGWNEWIAYKQPYWDEYVLVDAVNKEYSRDIEPMKGGYEDAFYIQMIKNIRRYKGVSNPEKPAKKKTINITSGTAQWNDIPSIGINMNTVRNSRNAYGASTKILYNQPAAQNYISNIKVTHDDNNIYFIIHAERSLTSYNGKPNWLNILIGTGEPGLKNWESYEYLIGESFIDGKVSMGRLSSDFKTESTGTADYFQNENSIQIKCSRVALGLNNNTSRFYFKVAAGIDEPSKIMSYYTSGNAMPLGRLSYMYKF
;
A
#
# COMPACT_ATOMS: atom_id res chain seq x y z
N MET A 1 4.97 -13.64 10.17
CA MET A 1 4.07 -13.10 9.14
C MET A 1 4.59 -13.34 7.72
N ILE A 2 5.70 -12.73 7.23
CA ILE A 2 6.23 -12.96 5.86
C ILE A 2 6.48 -14.46 5.60
N ASP A 3 7.20 -15.14 6.48
CA ASP A 3 7.46 -16.58 6.42
C ASP A 3 6.17 -17.43 6.39
N GLU A 4 5.14 -17.03 7.12
CA GLU A 4 3.83 -17.70 7.10
C GLU A 4 3.14 -17.56 5.74
N TYR A 5 3.27 -16.40 5.10
CA TYR A 5 2.73 -16.19 3.76
C TYR A 5 3.45 -17.02 2.72
N GLN A 6 4.77 -17.16 2.81
CA GLN A 6 5.54 -18.04 1.94
C GLN A 6 5.10 -19.51 2.10
N LYS A 7 4.90 -19.97 3.34
CA LYS A 7 4.38 -21.32 3.62
C LYS A 7 2.99 -21.57 3.03
N LYS A 8 2.20 -20.50 2.85
CA LYS A 8 0.90 -20.55 2.15
C LYS A 8 1.01 -20.48 0.63
N GLY A 9 2.23 -20.50 0.06
CA GLY A 9 2.47 -20.46 -1.38
C GLY A 9 2.43 -19.06 -2.00
N TRP A 10 2.43 -18.01 -1.18
CA TRP A 10 2.46 -16.64 -1.68
C TRP A 10 3.88 -16.14 -1.87
N SER A 11 4.04 -15.10 -2.69
CA SER A 11 5.31 -14.43 -2.95
C SER A 11 5.35 -13.06 -2.24
N PRO A 12 5.56 -13.02 -0.93
CA PRO A 12 5.64 -11.76 -0.19
C PRO A 12 6.93 -11.01 -0.53
N PRO A 13 7.00 -9.71 -0.21
CA PRO A 13 8.20 -8.91 -0.39
C PRO A 13 9.36 -9.49 0.43
N LYS A 14 10.58 -9.21 -0.05
CA LYS A 14 11.81 -9.55 0.64
C LYS A 14 12.31 -8.35 1.44
N VAL A 15 13.15 -8.62 2.43
CA VAL A 15 13.70 -7.62 3.35
C VAL A 15 15.20 -7.48 3.14
N ALA A 16 15.67 -6.24 3.01
CA ALA A 16 17.05 -5.83 3.16
C ALA A 16 17.13 -4.72 4.21
N PHE A 17 18.24 -4.60 4.90
CA PHE A 17 18.43 -3.58 5.92
C PHE A 17 19.30 -2.44 5.38
N TYR A 18 18.87 -1.21 5.66
CA TYR A 18 19.62 -0.01 5.41
C TYR A 18 20.25 0.43 6.73
N THR A 19 21.58 0.36 6.82
CA THR A 19 22.35 0.77 8.00
C THR A 19 23.21 1.96 7.62
N HIS A 20 23.03 3.10 8.28
CA HIS A 20 23.83 4.31 8.04
C HIS A 20 24.57 4.73 9.30
N SER A 21 23.85 5.10 10.36
CA SER A 21 24.45 5.47 11.65
C SER A 21 24.93 4.26 12.42
N LYS A 22 26.21 4.23 12.82
CA LYS A 22 26.82 3.10 13.54
C LYS A 22 26.63 1.79 12.77
N SER A 23 26.86 1.86 11.48
CA SER A 23 26.59 0.78 10.53
C SER A 23 27.27 -0.53 10.95
N PHE A 24 28.54 -0.49 11.31
CA PHE A 24 29.30 -1.67 11.71
C PHE A 24 28.71 -2.38 12.94
N LYS A 25 28.28 -1.60 13.94
CA LYS A 25 27.63 -2.16 15.13
C LYS A 25 26.33 -2.86 14.73
N THR A 26 25.49 -2.18 13.96
CA THR A 26 24.18 -2.70 13.52
C THR A 26 24.35 -3.95 12.64
N ILE A 27 25.31 -3.95 11.72
CA ILE A 27 25.59 -5.11 10.86
C ILE A 27 26.01 -6.32 11.69
N ARG A 28 26.91 -6.15 12.68
CA ARG A 28 27.30 -7.24 13.58
C ARG A 28 26.13 -7.80 14.37
N GLU A 29 25.25 -6.93 14.87
CA GLU A 29 24.06 -7.34 15.61
C GLU A 29 23.08 -8.10 14.71
N LEU A 30 22.75 -7.57 13.53
CA LEU A 30 21.91 -8.25 12.55
C LEU A 30 22.48 -9.60 12.13
N TYR A 31 23.79 -9.66 11.88
CA TYR A 31 24.45 -10.91 11.55
C TYR A 31 24.33 -11.94 12.67
N ARG A 32 24.65 -11.55 13.90
CA ARG A 32 24.61 -12.44 15.07
C ARG A 32 23.20 -12.92 15.39
N GLU A 33 22.20 -12.02 15.37
CA GLU A 33 20.87 -12.30 15.87
C GLU A 33 19.90 -12.86 14.81
N LEU A 34 20.13 -12.55 13.54
CA LEU A 34 19.20 -12.91 12.45
C LEU A 34 19.81 -13.85 11.43
N TYR A 35 20.99 -13.48 10.87
CA TYR A 35 21.53 -14.16 9.70
C TYR A 35 22.34 -15.41 10.07
N LYS A 36 23.20 -15.36 11.06
CA LYS A 36 24.00 -16.50 11.49
C LYS A 36 23.16 -17.67 12.00
N PRO A 37 22.09 -17.46 12.79
CA PRO A 37 21.16 -18.53 13.18
C PRO A 37 20.19 -18.89 12.05
N LYS A 38 20.28 -18.28 10.88
CA LYS A 38 19.42 -18.51 9.71
C LYS A 38 17.93 -18.36 10.01
N LEU A 39 17.57 -17.31 10.75
CA LEU A 39 16.16 -17.04 11.03
C LEU A 39 15.47 -16.52 9.75
N TYR A 40 14.38 -17.16 9.35
CA TYR A 40 13.54 -16.75 8.23
C TYR A 40 14.28 -16.51 6.89
N PRO A 41 15.17 -17.42 6.43
CA PRO A 41 16.04 -17.18 5.26
C PRO A 41 15.24 -16.93 3.98
N GLY A 42 14.02 -17.46 3.89
CA GLY A 42 13.11 -17.21 2.79
C GLY A 42 12.66 -15.75 2.67
N THR A 43 12.85 -14.91 3.69
CA THR A 43 12.44 -13.51 3.68
C THR A 43 13.56 -12.55 3.25
N TRP A 44 14.79 -13.02 3.13
CA TRP A 44 15.93 -12.17 2.81
C TRP A 44 15.92 -11.75 1.34
N TYR A 45 16.24 -10.48 1.09
CA TYR A 45 16.48 -10.01 -0.28
C TYR A 45 17.90 -10.35 -0.68
N ASN A 46 18.06 -11.23 -1.65
CA ASN A 46 19.37 -11.72 -2.10
C ASN A 46 19.75 -11.09 -3.45
N VAL A 47 21.02 -10.76 -3.58
CA VAL A 47 21.67 -10.36 -4.82
C VAL A 47 22.89 -11.27 -5.00
N ASP A 48 23.05 -11.85 -6.17
CA ASP A 48 24.13 -12.79 -6.48
C ASP A 48 24.27 -13.93 -5.45
N GLY A 49 23.15 -14.43 -4.96
CA GLY A 49 23.08 -15.52 -3.98
C GLY A 49 23.42 -15.13 -2.54
N LYS A 50 23.69 -13.86 -2.25
CA LYS A 50 24.02 -13.35 -0.91
C LYS A 50 22.92 -12.38 -0.43
N PRO A 51 22.60 -12.37 0.87
CA PRO A 51 21.70 -11.35 1.43
C PRO A 51 22.25 -9.95 1.20
N MET A 52 21.44 -9.05 0.65
CA MET A 52 21.82 -7.66 0.48
C MET A 52 21.73 -6.90 1.81
N ILE A 53 22.74 -6.10 2.09
CA ILE A 53 22.74 -5.13 3.17
C ILE A 53 23.31 -3.80 2.67
N ILE A 54 22.65 -2.70 3.04
CA ILE A 54 23.18 -1.37 2.78
C ILE A 54 23.95 -0.95 4.03
N GLY A 55 25.25 -0.77 3.89
CA GLY A 55 26.13 -0.46 5.00
C GLY A 55 27.57 -0.22 4.55
N TYR A 56 28.35 0.39 5.42
CA TYR A 56 29.76 0.64 5.16
C TYR A 56 30.59 -0.65 5.25
N THR A 57 31.65 -0.72 4.46
CA THR A 57 32.68 -1.78 4.54
C THR A 57 34.01 -1.23 5.01
N ASP A 58 34.20 0.10 4.96
CA ASP A 58 35.34 0.79 5.50
C ASP A 58 34.98 1.36 6.88
N PRO A 59 35.76 1.01 7.95
CA PRO A 59 35.51 1.54 9.29
C PRO A 59 35.70 3.06 9.38
N GLN A 60 36.47 3.66 8.47
CA GLN A 60 36.65 5.12 8.44
C GLN A 60 35.38 5.84 7.98
N ASP A 61 34.63 5.28 7.02
CA ASP A 61 33.35 5.83 6.59
C ASP A 61 32.33 5.84 7.75
N ASP A 62 32.22 4.71 8.48
CA ASP A 62 31.32 4.60 9.64
C ASP A 62 31.70 5.55 10.78
N LEU A 63 33.02 5.74 10.99
CA LEU A 63 33.55 6.71 11.97
C LEU A 63 33.24 8.14 11.56
N ASN A 64 33.44 8.48 10.29
CA ASN A 64 33.19 9.83 9.78
C ASN A 64 31.72 10.19 9.89
N GLU A 65 30.82 9.25 9.59
CA GLU A 65 29.39 9.43 9.75
C GLU A 65 29.02 9.69 11.22
N ALA A 66 29.52 8.89 12.15
CA ALA A 66 29.25 9.08 13.58
C ALA A 66 29.73 10.45 14.07
N LYS A 67 30.95 10.88 13.66
CA LYS A 67 31.50 12.20 14.00
C LYS A 67 30.67 13.35 13.42
N SER A 68 30.15 13.21 12.20
CA SER A 68 29.28 14.21 11.58
C SER A 68 28.00 14.47 12.37
N ARG A 69 27.56 13.46 13.13
CA ARG A 69 26.42 13.53 14.05
C ARG A 69 26.80 13.93 15.49
N GLY A 70 28.05 14.26 15.73
CA GLY A 70 28.54 14.68 17.04
C GLY A 70 28.93 13.51 17.98
N ASP A 71 28.89 12.26 17.53
CA ASP A 71 29.34 11.13 18.34
C ASP A 71 30.85 10.89 18.15
N ASN A 72 31.64 11.68 18.88
CA ASN A 72 33.10 11.58 18.86
C ASN A 72 33.67 10.40 19.66
N SER A 73 32.83 9.74 20.43
CA SER A 73 33.23 8.59 21.26
C SER A 73 33.04 7.24 20.56
N TYR A 74 32.36 7.22 19.42
CA TYR A 74 32.10 6.00 18.68
C TYR A 74 33.35 5.37 18.12
N ILE A 75 33.48 4.06 18.33
CA ILE A 75 34.54 3.22 17.74
C ILE A 75 33.87 2.14 16.90
N PRO A 76 34.02 2.14 15.58
CA PRO A 76 33.37 1.17 14.69
C PRO A 76 33.75 -0.28 14.98
N GLY A 77 35.04 -0.50 15.35
CA GLY A 77 35.63 -1.83 15.32
C GLY A 77 35.83 -2.33 13.89
N LEU A 78 35.86 -3.65 13.70
CA LEU A 78 36.01 -4.27 12.40
C LEU A 78 34.84 -5.22 12.11
N LEU A 79 34.51 -5.37 10.85
CA LEU A 79 33.70 -6.49 10.36
C LEU A 79 34.63 -7.67 10.09
N SER A 80 34.29 -8.87 10.55
CA SER A 80 35.05 -10.08 10.25
C SER A 80 34.97 -10.43 8.77
N ASN A 81 35.94 -11.17 8.25
CA ASN A 81 35.88 -11.72 6.90
C ASN A 81 34.65 -12.60 6.66
N GLU A 82 34.15 -13.28 7.71
CA GLU A 82 32.93 -14.06 7.66
C GLU A 82 31.74 -13.16 7.29
N ILE A 83 31.60 -12.00 7.94
CA ILE A 83 30.52 -11.02 7.68
C ILE A 83 30.69 -10.38 6.31
N LEU A 84 31.89 -9.93 5.97
CA LEU A 84 32.17 -9.29 4.67
C LEU A 84 31.89 -10.22 3.49
N ASN A 85 32.16 -11.52 3.63
CA ASN A 85 31.89 -12.52 2.59
C ASN A 85 30.44 -12.99 2.57
N PHE A 86 29.72 -12.86 3.66
CA PHE A 86 28.33 -13.33 3.78
C PHE A 86 27.35 -12.44 3.04
N PHE A 87 27.51 -11.12 3.14
CA PHE A 87 26.58 -10.17 2.55
C PHE A 87 26.98 -9.70 1.14
N HIS A 88 25.98 -9.31 0.36
CA HIS A 88 26.16 -8.42 -0.79
C HIS A 88 26.00 -6.98 -0.29
N PHE A 89 27.11 -6.28 -0.14
CA PHE A 89 27.12 -4.90 0.36
C PHE A 89 26.75 -3.90 -0.72
N LYS A 90 25.97 -2.87 -0.34
CA LYS A 90 25.80 -1.62 -1.06
C LYS A 90 26.19 -0.47 -0.14
N ARG A 91 26.87 0.55 -0.69
CA ARG A 91 27.26 1.73 0.08
C ARG A 91 26.03 2.58 0.40
N PRO A 92 25.81 3.04 1.64
CA PRO A 92 24.79 4.05 1.92
C PRO A 92 25.07 5.31 1.10
N GLN A 93 24.07 5.86 0.45
CA GLN A 93 24.14 7.15 -0.21
C GLN A 93 23.26 8.12 0.56
N TRP A 94 23.88 8.94 1.38
CA TRP A 94 23.19 10.03 2.06
C TRP A 94 23.06 11.24 1.12
N PRO A 95 21.99 12.03 1.18
CA PRO A 95 21.76 13.08 0.18
C PRO A 95 22.75 14.24 0.22
N SER A 96 23.45 14.44 1.35
CA SER A 96 24.53 15.43 1.47
C SER A 96 25.92 14.92 1.09
N ASP A 97 26.06 13.60 0.85
CA ASP A 97 27.31 13.01 0.43
C ASP A 97 27.60 13.30 -1.04
N PRO A 98 28.88 13.23 -1.46
CA PRO A 98 29.20 13.14 -2.87
C PRO A 98 28.45 11.99 -3.54
N VAL A 99 28.07 12.15 -4.80
CA VAL A 99 27.38 11.07 -5.54
C VAL A 99 28.33 9.89 -5.74
N TYR A 100 28.09 8.78 -5.05
CA TYR A 100 28.86 7.56 -5.19
C TYR A 100 28.26 6.69 -6.31
N ALA A 101 29.13 6.15 -7.17
CA ALA A 101 28.70 5.31 -8.28
C ALA A 101 28.01 4.01 -7.79
N ASP A 102 28.43 3.47 -6.65
CA ASP A 102 27.90 2.26 -6.00
C ASP A 102 26.91 2.55 -4.88
N GLY A 103 26.50 3.81 -4.73
CA GLY A 103 25.58 4.26 -3.69
C GLY A 103 24.21 3.62 -3.80
N PHE A 104 23.59 3.38 -2.64
CA PHE A 104 22.18 3.01 -2.55
C PHE A 104 21.42 4.18 -1.94
N PRO A 105 20.68 4.96 -2.76
CA PRO A 105 20.10 6.21 -2.32
C PRO A 105 18.89 5.98 -1.41
N TRP A 106 18.83 6.71 -0.29
CA TRP A 106 17.67 6.83 0.58
C TRP A 106 16.73 7.92 0.07
N VAL A 107 17.26 9.12 -0.15
CA VAL A 107 16.59 10.28 -0.75
C VAL A 107 17.64 11.12 -1.47
N GLU A 108 17.22 11.88 -2.49
CA GLU A 108 18.13 12.77 -3.22
C GLU A 108 17.82 14.24 -2.94
N TRP A 109 18.88 15.06 -2.84
CA TRP A 109 18.79 16.53 -2.79
C TRP A 109 19.25 17.17 -4.10
N ILE A 110 19.36 16.37 -5.14
CA ILE A 110 19.70 16.77 -6.50
C ILE A 110 18.51 16.46 -7.40
N PHE A 111 18.16 17.38 -8.29
CA PHE A 111 17.18 17.13 -9.35
C PHE A 111 17.69 17.72 -10.67
N PRO A 112 17.64 16.97 -11.80
CA PRO A 112 17.22 15.57 -11.89
C PRO A 112 18.04 14.65 -11.02
N GLN A 113 17.38 13.66 -10.37
CA GLN A 113 18.06 12.76 -9.46
C GLN A 113 19.08 11.87 -10.20
N PRO A 114 20.27 11.64 -9.62
CA PRO A 114 21.33 10.86 -10.25
C PRO A 114 21.02 9.36 -10.28
N MET A 115 21.74 8.64 -11.13
CA MET A 115 21.75 7.18 -11.17
C MET A 115 23.01 6.64 -10.49
N HIS A 116 22.83 5.76 -9.50
CA HIS A 116 23.90 5.09 -8.77
C HIS A 116 24.02 3.64 -9.23
N ASN A 117 24.87 3.34 -10.21
CA ASN A 117 25.07 2.00 -10.76
C ASN A 117 23.73 1.26 -11.05
N GLY A 118 22.86 1.92 -11.81
CA GLY A 118 21.55 1.37 -12.18
C GLY A 118 20.46 1.49 -11.12
N ILE A 119 20.68 2.23 -10.03
CA ILE A 119 19.69 2.50 -8.98
C ILE A 119 19.35 3.99 -8.98
N MET A 120 18.06 4.33 -8.96
CA MET A 120 17.58 5.71 -8.80
C MET A 120 16.56 5.81 -7.68
N ASN A 121 16.53 6.97 -7.01
CA ASN A 121 15.53 7.24 -5.97
C ASN A 121 14.39 8.10 -6.51
N VAL A 122 13.20 7.89 -5.95
CA VAL A 122 12.05 8.79 -6.08
C VAL A 122 11.44 9.03 -4.71
N THR A 123 11.04 10.25 -4.43
CA THR A 123 10.42 10.63 -3.15
C THR A 123 9.33 11.69 -3.37
N VAL A 124 8.36 11.76 -2.47
CA VAL A 124 7.19 12.65 -2.63
C VAL A 124 7.59 14.11 -2.43
N ALA A 125 8.47 14.38 -1.47
CA ALA A 125 9.01 15.69 -1.13
C ALA A 125 10.44 15.53 -0.60
N SER A 126 11.19 16.61 -0.54
CA SER A 126 12.57 16.61 -0.06
C SER A 126 12.92 17.91 0.62
N HIS A 127 13.97 17.90 1.48
CA HIS A 127 14.42 19.08 2.21
C HIS A 127 15.92 19.38 1.96
N PRO A 128 16.27 19.77 0.74
CA PRO A 128 17.67 19.96 0.34
C PRO A 128 18.39 21.09 1.05
N SER A 129 17.65 22.01 1.67
CA SER A 129 18.23 23.21 2.27
C SER A 129 18.30 23.13 3.78
N VAL A 130 17.16 22.86 4.41
CA VAL A 130 16.97 22.91 5.87
C VAL A 130 15.80 22.01 6.26
N PRO A 131 15.60 21.69 7.56
CA PRO A 131 14.40 20.97 8.01
C PRO A 131 13.10 21.54 7.44
N MET A 132 12.14 20.69 7.07
CA MET A 132 10.92 21.10 6.35
C MET A 132 10.12 22.18 7.07
N SER A 133 10.10 22.19 8.43
CA SER A 133 9.40 23.20 9.20
C SER A 133 9.89 24.63 8.94
N PHE A 134 11.15 24.83 8.55
CA PHE A 134 11.69 26.14 8.22
C PHE A 134 11.12 26.73 6.93
N SER A 135 10.57 25.91 6.06
CA SER A 135 9.82 26.41 4.90
C SER A 135 8.56 27.19 5.32
N LEU A 136 7.97 26.85 6.49
CA LEU A 136 6.81 27.55 7.02
C LEU A 136 7.20 28.74 7.93
N THR A 137 8.22 28.54 8.77
CA THR A 137 8.54 29.51 9.84
C THR A 137 9.56 30.56 9.43
N LYS A 138 10.42 30.26 8.45
CA LYS A 138 11.55 31.11 8.04
C LYS A 138 11.62 31.38 6.54
N GLY A 139 10.67 30.87 5.76
CA GLY A 139 10.61 31.12 4.32
C GLY A 139 11.71 30.44 3.49
N PHE A 140 12.38 29.42 4.01
CA PHE A 140 13.32 28.61 3.24
C PHE A 140 12.60 27.78 2.18
N VAL A 141 13.23 27.61 1.03
CA VAL A 141 12.63 26.83 -0.06
C VAL A 141 13.13 25.39 -0.01
N ASN A 142 12.29 24.51 0.52
CA ASN A 142 12.43 23.06 0.34
C ASN A 142 11.53 22.57 -0.80
N TRP A 143 11.76 21.34 -1.26
CA TRP A 143 10.98 20.75 -2.32
C TRP A 143 9.77 20.02 -1.74
N GLY A 144 8.66 20.74 -1.65
CA GLY A 144 7.38 20.17 -1.26
C GLY A 144 6.75 19.30 -2.34
N ARG A 145 5.57 18.79 -2.06
CA ARG A 145 4.82 17.92 -2.99
C ARG A 145 4.40 18.62 -4.27
N GLY A 146 4.18 19.94 -4.20
CA GLY A 146 3.88 20.80 -5.33
C GLY A 146 5.11 21.48 -5.95
N TRP A 147 6.32 21.00 -5.62
CA TRP A 147 7.55 21.58 -6.14
C TRP A 147 7.65 21.45 -7.66
N ASN A 148 7.95 22.58 -8.32
CA ASN A 148 8.23 22.63 -9.74
C ASN A 148 9.71 23.00 -9.94
N PRO A 149 10.53 22.06 -10.43
CA PRO A 149 11.95 22.28 -10.63
C PRO A 149 12.28 23.33 -11.72
N ASP A 150 11.37 23.56 -12.69
CA ASP A 150 11.59 24.52 -13.75
C ASP A 150 11.48 25.97 -13.24
N THR A 151 10.50 26.21 -12.37
CA THR A 151 10.27 27.54 -11.75
C THR A 151 10.98 27.68 -10.40
N LYS A 152 11.47 26.60 -9.82
CA LYS A 152 12.05 26.52 -8.47
C LYS A 152 11.10 27.03 -7.38
N MET A 153 9.81 26.76 -7.54
CA MET A 153 8.76 27.20 -6.62
C MET A 153 7.83 26.04 -6.25
N ASN A 154 7.30 26.10 -5.05
CA ASN A 154 6.20 25.24 -4.62
C ASN A 154 4.87 25.85 -5.11
N ASN A 155 3.99 25.01 -5.67
CA ASN A 155 2.67 25.41 -6.09
C ASN A 155 1.61 24.64 -5.28
N ALA A 156 0.85 25.37 -4.46
CA ALA A 156 -0.19 24.78 -3.62
C ALA A 156 -1.26 24.00 -4.40
N LEU A 157 -1.54 24.39 -5.65
CA LEU A 157 -2.50 23.71 -6.53
C LEU A 157 -2.01 22.37 -7.08
N ASP A 158 -0.71 22.10 -6.95
CA ASP A 158 -0.07 20.88 -7.46
C ASP A 158 0.29 19.88 -6.33
N VAL A 159 0.01 20.23 -5.09
CA VAL A 159 0.28 19.38 -3.92
C VAL A 159 -0.45 18.06 -4.02
N ASP A 160 -1.76 18.08 -4.22
CA ASP A 160 -2.60 16.87 -4.31
C ASP A 160 -2.32 16.04 -5.56
N LYS A 161 -1.76 16.68 -6.60
CA LYS A 161 -1.32 15.99 -7.81
C LYS A 161 0.01 15.27 -7.62
N GLY A 162 0.77 15.59 -6.56
CA GLY A 162 2.11 15.06 -6.34
C GLY A 162 3.03 15.39 -7.51
N SER A 163 3.03 16.65 -7.97
CA SER A 163 3.71 17.05 -9.20
C SER A 163 5.21 16.79 -9.15
N PHE A 164 5.85 17.03 -8.01
CA PHE A 164 7.27 16.73 -7.84
C PHE A 164 7.56 15.22 -7.88
N PHE A 165 6.73 14.42 -7.22
CA PHE A 165 6.84 12.96 -7.25
C PHE A 165 6.69 12.41 -8.68
N GLN A 166 5.73 12.97 -9.44
CA GLN A 166 5.54 12.58 -10.83
C GLN A 166 6.76 12.92 -11.71
N ARG A 167 7.34 14.10 -11.53
CA ARG A 167 8.56 14.51 -12.25
C ARG A 167 9.73 13.57 -12.01
N GLN A 168 9.94 13.14 -10.76
CA GLN A 168 10.97 12.17 -10.43
C GLN A 168 10.71 10.80 -11.06
N TRP A 169 9.46 10.31 -11.02
CA TRP A 169 9.08 9.08 -11.69
C TRP A 169 9.30 9.13 -13.20
N ASP A 170 8.91 10.22 -13.84
CA ASP A 170 9.06 10.37 -15.29
C ASP A 170 10.53 10.38 -15.68
N HIS A 171 11.38 11.07 -14.92
CA HIS A 171 12.81 11.04 -15.12
C HIS A 171 13.41 9.63 -14.90
N ALA A 172 13.08 8.98 -13.80
CA ALA A 172 13.58 7.65 -13.49
C ALA A 172 13.15 6.61 -14.55
N ILE A 173 11.89 6.61 -14.97
CA ILE A 173 11.40 5.70 -16.02
C ILE A 173 12.11 5.95 -17.34
N SER A 174 12.35 7.22 -17.71
CA SER A 174 13.07 7.59 -18.94
C SER A 174 14.54 7.14 -18.89
N ALA A 175 15.18 7.23 -17.73
CA ALA A 175 16.57 6.78 -17.51
C ALA A 175 16.73 5.25 -17.47
N ASN A 176 15.62 4.51 -17.30
CA ASN A 176 15.55 3.05 -17.30
C ASN A 176 16.55 2.36 -16.35
N PRO A 177 16.53 2.67 -15.04
CA PRO A 177 17.40 2.02 -14.07
C PRO A 177 17.00 0.56 -13.85
N ASN A 178 17.92 -0.25 -13.32
CA ASN A 178 17.63 -1.63 -12.91
C ASN A 178 16.72 -1.69 -11.68
N MET A 179 16.77 -0.66 -10.82
CA MET A 179 16.02 -0.56 -9.58
C MET A 179 15.60 0.89 -9.33
N ILE A 180 14.39 1.07 -8.84
CA ILE A 180 13.92 2.35 -8.30
C ILE A 180 13.68 2.15 -6.80
N THR A 181 14.33 2.96 -5.97
CA THR A 181 14.04 3.06 -4.55
C THR A 181 12.97 4.13 -4.32
N ILE A 182 12.05 3.87 -3.42
CA ILE A 182 10.99 4.82 -3.07
C ILE A 182 11.21 5.24 -1.62
N GLY A 183 11.54 6.51 -1.41
CA GLY A 183 11.76 7.07 -0.08
C GLY A 183 10.45 7.49 0.59
N GLY A 184 10.32 7.23 1.91
CA GLY A 184 9.27 7.83 2.73
C GLY A 184 7.91 7.11 2.68
N TRP A 185 7.83 5.82 3.13
CA TRP A 185 6.52 5.23 3.36
C TRP A 185 5.75 6.02 4.42
N ASN A 186 6.31 6.17 5.61
CA ASN A 186 5.87 7.12 6.63
C ASN A 186 7.00 7.48 7.60
N GLU A 187 6.85 8.62 8.21
CA GLU A 187 7.62 9.08 9.36
C GLU A 187 6.69 9.86 10.31
N TRP A 188 5.53 9.27 10.68
CA TRP A 188 4.54 9.89 11.56
C TRP A 188 5.08 10.33 12.92
N ILE A 189 6.20 9.71 13.35
CA ILE A 189 6.95 10.06 14.54
C ILE A 189 8.16 10.93 14.17
N ALA A 190 8.22 11.42 12.93
CA ALA A 190 9.29 12.29 12.48
C ALA A 190 9.44 13.45 13.43
N TYR A 191 10.46 13.31 14.14
CA TYR A 191 10.52 13.78 15.49
C TYR A 191 10.88 15.24 15.54
N LYS A 192 10.32 15.86 16.53
CA LYS A 192 10.77 17.13 17.03
C LYS A 192 12.21 16.98 17.47
N GLN A 193 13.16 17.50 16.68
CA GLN A 193 14.57 17.49 17.07
C GLN A 193 15.06 18.88 17.42
N PRO A 194 16.03 18.99 18.36
CA PRO A 194 16.75 20.21 18.57
C PRO A 194 17.58 20.55 17.32
N TYR A 195 17.54 21.82 16.92
CA TYR A 195 18.31 22.37 15.81
C TYR A 195 18.76 23.79 16.20
N TRP A 196 20.03 23.92 16.55
CA TRP A 196 20.59 25.08 17.23
C TRP A 196 19.85 25.36 18.54
N ASP A 197 19.21 26.49 18.68
CA ASP A 197 18.48 26.94 19.85
C ASP A 197 16.96 26.77 19.78
N GLU A 198 16.46 26.09 18.74
CA GLU A 198 15.05 25.80 18.54
C GLU A 198 14.75 24.35 18.23
N TYR A 199 13.48 23.99 18.13
CA TYR A 199 13.03 22.67 17.72
C TYR A 199 12.43 22.73 16.32
N VAL A 200 12.73 21.70 15.52
CA VAL A 200 12.26 21.56 14.15
C VAL A 200 11.51 20.25 13.92
N LEU A 201 10.66 20.24 12.90
CA LEU A 201 10.11 19.03 12.30
C LEU A 201 10.83 18.82 10.95
N VAL A 202 11.43 17.65 10.78
CA VAL A 202 12.30 17.37 9.63
C VAL A 202 11.51 16.91 8.43
N ASP A 203 10.69 15.86 8.58
CA ASP A 203 10.18 15.07 7.46
C ASP A 203 8.67 15.17 7.25
N ALA A 204 7.91 15.57 8.26
CA ALA A 204 6.47 15.71 8.18
C ALA A 204 6.00 16.95 8.96
N VAL A 205 5.56 17.95 8.26
CA VAL A 205 5.10 19.22 8.85
C VAL A 205 3.64 19.48 8.51
N ASN A 206 3.29 19.40 7.24
CA ASN A 206 1.96 19.61 6.74
C ASN A 206 1.77 18.85 5.41
N LYS A 207 0.65 19.12 4.72
CA LYS A 207 0.30 18.49 3.45
C LYS A 207 1.32 18.76 2.33
N GLU A 208 1.94 19.92 2.29
CA GLU A 208 2.97 20.30 1.30
C GLU A 208 4.32 19.65 1.66
N TYR A 209 4.74 19.83 2.88
CA TYR A 209 6.05 19.44 3.38
C TYR A 209 5.96 18.16 4.19
N SER A 210 5.86 17.04 3.50
CA SER A 210 5.90 15.68 4.05
C SER A 210 6.35 14.70 2.97
N ARG A 211 7.17 13.71 3.35
CA ARG A 211 7.60 12.61 2.47
C ARG A 211 6.72 11.38 2.55
N ASP A 212 5.70 11.39 3.39
CA ASP A 212 4.88 10.21 3.63
C ASP A 212 3.99 9.85 2.44
N ILE A 213 4.01 8.59 2.07
CA ILE A 213 3.20 7.99 0.99
C ILE A 213 2.01 7.22 1.56
N GLU A 214 2.13 6.73 2.79
CA GLU A 214 1.08 5.95 3.46
C GLU A 214 -0.24 6.73 3.47
N PRO A 215 -1.38 6.08 3.18
CA PRO A 215 -2.69 6.73 3.25
C PRO A 215 -2.94 7.41 4.61
N MET A 216 -3.37 8.66 4.59
CA MET A 216 -3.51 9.50 5.77
C MET A 216 -4.91 10.10 5.84
N LYS A 217 -5.67 9.78 6.90
CA LYS A 217 -6.98 10.39 7.14
C LYS A 217 -6.85 11.89 7.41
N GLY A 218 -7.66 12.69 6.69
CA GLY A 218 -7.75 14.14 6.88
C GLY A 218 -6.60 14.97 6.30
N GLY A 219 -5.67 14.35 5.56
CA GLY A 219 -4.59 15.04 4.85
C GLY A 219 -4.74 14.90 3.35
N TYR A 220 -3.78 14.23 2.73
CA TYR A 220 -3.76 13.88 1.32
C TYR A 220 -4.48 12.54 1.01
N GLU A 221 -5.07 11.94 2.03
CA GLU A 221 -5.74 10.65 1.94
C GLU A 221 -4.84 9.57 1.31
N ASP A 222 -5.28 8.91 0.23
CA ASP A 222 -4.52 7.86 -0.47
C ASP A 222 -3.88 8.33 -1.79
N ALA A 223 -3.86 9.64 -2.06
CA ALA A 223 -3.44 10.19 -3.34
C ALA A 223 -2.03 9.73 -3.76
N PHE A 224 -1.04 9.82 -2.88
CA PHE A 224 0.34 9.44 -3.18
C PHE A 224 0.55 7.92 -3.23
N TYR A 225 -0.21 7.17 -2.44
CA TYR A 225 -0.23 5.72 -2.51
C TYR A 225 -0.73 5.22 -3.87
N ILE A 226 -1.81 5.79 -4.37
CA ILE A 226 -2.36 5.47 -5.69
C ILE A 226 -1.39 5.92 -6.80
N GLN A 227 -0.80 7.11 -6.68
CA GLN A 227 0.21 7.59 -7.61
C GLN A 227 1.44 6.68 -7.67
N MET A 228 1.92 6.22 -6.51
CA MET A 228 3.01 5.24 -6.41
C MET A 228 2.65 3.94 -7.15
N ILE A 229 1.48 3.35 -6.87
CA ILE A 229 1.02 2.12 -7.53
C ILE A 229 0.98 2.30 -9.06
N LYS A 230 0.42 3.42 -9.53
CA LYS A 230 0.36 3.75 -10.97
C LYS A 230 1.75 3.76 -11.59
N ASN A 231 2.71 4.41 -10.95
CA ASN A 231 4.07 4.54 -11.47
C ASN A 231 4.88 3.24 -11.36
N ILE A 232 4.70 2.44 -10.30
CA ILE A 232 5.26 1.08 -10.22
C ILE A 232 4.78 0.23 -11.40
N ARG A 233 3.49 0.30 -11.74
CA ARG A 233 2.94 -0.43 -12.91
C ARG A 233 3.50 0.09 -14.24
N ARG A 234 3.76 1.38 -14.37
CA ARG A 234 4.44 1.95 -15.55
C ARG A 234 5.87 1.43 -15.68
N TYR A 235 6.60 1.36 -14.59
CA TYR A 235 8.00 0.93 -14.56
C TYR A 235 8.16 -0.59 -14.74
N LYS A 236 7.40 -1.38 -13.99
CA LYS A 236 7.51 -2.85 -13.99
C LYS A 236 6.64 -3.54 -15.04
N GLY A 237 5.73 -2.81 -15.65
CA GLY A 237 4.62 -3.38 -16.40
C GLY A 237 3.52 -3.91 -15.48
N VAL A 238 2.47 -4.38 -16.09
CA VAL A 238 1.38 -5.10 -15.43
C VAL A 238 1.50 -6.58 -15.76
N SER A 239 1.05 -7.43 -14.84
CA SER A 239 0.91 -8.87 -15.11
C SER A 239 0.11 -9.11 -16.38
N ASN A 240 0.32 -10.25 -17.04
CA ASN A 240 -0.51 -10.64 -18.16
C ASN A 240 -1.98 -10.44 -17.84
N PRO A 241 -2.79 -9.94 -18.79
CA PRO A 241 -4.21 -9.74 -18.55
C PRO A 241 -4.83 -11.04 -18.06
N GLU A 242 -5.66 -10.95 -17.03
CA GLU A 242 -6.36 -12.12 -16.52
C GLU A 242 -7.10 -12.85 -17.65
N LYS A 243 -7.01 -14.15 -17.66
CA LYS A 243 -7.75 -14.97 -18.62
C LYS A 243 -9.25 -14.77 -18.38
N PRO A 244 -10.08 -14.82 -19.45
CA PRO A 244 -11.52 -14.84 -19.28
C PRO A 244 -11.94 -15.93 -18.30
N ALA A 245 -12.86 -15.62 -17.40
CA ALA A 245 -13.39 -16.58 -16.46
C ALA A 245 -14.25 -17.63 -17.20
N LYS A 246 -14.19 -18.86 -16.72
CA LYS A 246 -15.03 -19.94 -17.26
C LYS A 246 -16.48 -19.71 -16.90
N LYS A 247 -17.37 -19.76 -17.90
CA LYS A 247 -18.83 -19.76 -17.68
C LYS A 247 -19.23 -20.97 -16.84
N LYS A 248 -20.05 -20.72 -15.83
CA LYS A 248 -20.69 -21.76 -15.02
C LYS A 248 -21.94 -21.24 -14.34
N THR A 249 -23.05 -21.90 -14.58
CA THR A 249 -24.27 -21.66 -13.82
C THR A 249 -24.17 -22.29 -12.43
N ILE A 250 -24.51 -21.52 -11.40
CA ILE A 250 -24.49 -21.92 -10.00
C ILE A 250 -25.90 -21.99 -9.45
N ASN A 251 -26.23 -23.12 -8.82
CA ASN A 251 -27.40 -23.19 -7.94
C ASN A 251 -26.95 -22.76 -6.51
N ILE A 252 -27.27 -21.55 -6.12
CA ILE A 252 -26.77 -20.96 -4.85
C ILE A 252 -27.23 -21.70 -3.59
N THR A 253 -28.28 -22.54 -3.68
CA THR A 253 -28.81 -23.33 -2.56
C THR A 253 -28.21 -24.75 -2.47
N SER A 254 -27.44 -25.20 -3.48
CA SER A 254 -26.91 -26.56 -3.57
C SER A 254 -25.54 -26.78 -2.95
N GLY A 255 -25.16 -25.95 -1.97
CA GLY A 255 -23.87 -26.05 -1.28
C GLY A 255 -22.70 -25.45 -2.07
N THR A 256 -21.50 -25.59 -1.52
CA THR A 256 -20.31 -24.87 -2.03
C THR A 256 -19.39 -25.73 -2.92
N ALA A 257 -19.60 -27.05 -3.01
CA ALA A 257 -18.74 -27.95 -3.79
C ALA A 257 -18.66 -27.57 -5.28
N GLN A 258 -19.72 -27.02 -5.84
CA GLN A 258 -19.76 -26.55 -7.22
C GLN A 258 -18.78 -25.39 -7.52
N TRP A 259 -18.19 -24.77 -6.49
CA TRP A 259 -17.21 -23.71 -6.63
C TRP A 259 -15.74 -24.21 -6.62
N ASN A 260 -15.51 -25.53 -6.48
CA ASN A 260 -14.15 -26.06 -6.31
C ASN A 260 -13.25 -25.81 -7.51
N ASP A 261 -13.78 -25.85 -8.72
CA ASP A 261 -13.06 -25.61 -9.98
C ASP A 261 -12.97 -24.12 -10.38
N ILE A 262 -13.55 -23.22 -9.59
CA ILE A 262 -13.50 -21.78 -9.82
C ILE A 262 -12.37 -21.19 -8.97
N PRO A 263 -11.40 -20.50 -9.60
CA PRO A 263 -10.29 -19.92 -8.87
C PRO A 263 -10.75 -18.76 -7.97
N SER A 264 -10.04 -18.55 -6.88
CA SER A 264 -10.25 -17.39 -6.04
C SER A 264 -9.75 -16.14 -6.75
N ILE A 265 -10.55 -15.10 -6.78
CA ILE A 265 -10.17 -13.78 -7.30
C ILE A 265 -9.66 -12.87 -6.18
N GLY A 266 -10.11 -13.09 -4.97
CA GLY A 266 -9.65 -12.38 -3.78
C GLY A 266 -9.37 -13.36 -2.65
N ILE A 267 -8.18 -13.25 -2.05
CA ILE A 267 -7.78 -13.99 -0.85
C ILE A 267 -7.27 -12.97 0.15
N ASN A 268 -7.82 -13.01 1.36
CA ASN A 268 -7.38 -12.12 2.42
C ASN A 268 -6.10 -12.63 3.06
N MET A 269 -5.11 -11.77 3.09
CA MET A 269 -3.79 -12.07 3.63
C MET A 269 -3.66 -11.90 5.15
N ASN A 270 -4.76 -11.80 5.87
CA ASN A 270 -4.78 -11.64 7.34
C ASN A 270 -4.22 -10.34 7.90
N THR A 271 -4.24 -9.27 7.14
CA THR A 271 -3.54 -8.05 7.52
C THR A 271 -4.30 -7.15 8.50
N VAL A 272 -5.60 -7.36 8.70
CA VAL A 272 -6.44 -6.43 9.50
C VAL A 272 -7.30 -7.16 10.56
N ARG A 273 -6.84 -8.30 11.06
CA ARG A 273 -7.64 -9.15 11.97
C ARG A 273 -7.79 -8.65 13.37
N ASN A 274 -6.79 -7.98 13.85
CA ASN A 274 -6.66 -7.77 15.27
C ASN A 274 -7.38 -6.49 15.68
N SER A 275 -8.18 -6.59 16.73
CA SER A 275 -8.58 -5.40 17.46
C SER A 275 -7.33 -4.61 17.81
N ARG A 276 -7.37 -3.33 17.56
CA ARG A 276 -6.34 -2.42 18.02
C ARG A 276 -6.77 -1.90 19.39
N ASN A 277 -5.94 -2.13 20.36
CA ASN A 277 -6.10 -1.59 21.71
C ASN A 277 -4.71 -1.27 22.24
N ALA A 278 -4.19 -0.13 21.82
CA ALA A 278 -2.83 0.29 22.13
C ALA A 278 -2.77 1.81 22.35
N TYR A 279 -1.92 2.22 23.27
CA TYR A 279 -1.62 3.64 23.43
C TYR A 279 -0.73 4.13 22.31
N GLY A 280 -1.01 5.36 21.85
CA GLY A 280 -0.12 6.09 20.94
C GLY A 280 1.17 6.53 21.63
N ALA A 281 1.98 7.33 20.92
CA ALA A 281 3.21 7.92 21.47
C ALA A 281 2.93 8.76 22.75
N SER A 282 1.74 9.32 22.86
CA SER A 282 1.21 9.88 24.11
C SER A 282 0.28 8.86 24.76
N THR A 283 0.56 8.50 26.02
CA THR A 283 -0.30 7.59 26.82
C THR A 283 -1.72 8.16 27.05
N LYS A 284 -1.98 9.39 26.64
CA LYS A 284 -3.32 10.01 26.68
C LYS A 284 -4.21 9.62 25.51
N ILE A 285 -3.65 9.03 24.45
CA ILE A 285 -4.38 8.65 23.25
C ILE A 285 -4.43 7.12 23.19
N LEU A 286 -5.62 6.57 23.40
CA LEU A 286 -5.88 5.13 23.23
C LEU A 286 -6.46 4.90 21.83
N TYR A 287 -5.74 4.15 20.98
CA TYR A 287 -6.27 3.64 19.73
C TYR A 287 -7.03 2.35 20.03
N ASN A 288 -8.36 2.45 20.03
CA ASN A 288 -9.23 1.31 20.24
C ASN A 288 -10.09 1.08 18.99
N GLN A 289 -9.85 -0.02 18.29
CA GLN A 289 -10.64 -0.47 17.17
C GLN A 289 -11.01 -1.93 17.37
N PRO A 290 -12.31 -2.25 17.49
CA PRO A 290 -12.74 -3.64 17.61
C PRO A 290 -12.37 -4.45 16.37
N ALA A 291 -12.24 -5.76 16.52
CA ALA A 291 -12.07 -6.64 15.38
C ALA A 291 -13.29 -6.52 14.43
N ALA A 292 -13.01 -6.54 13.13
CA ALA A 292 -14.08 -6.53 12.13
C ALA A 292 -14.95 -7.79 12.27
N GLN A 293 -16.26 -7.59 12.22
CA GLN A 293 -17.21 -8.70 12.05
C GLN A 293 -17.22 -9.14 10.58
N ASN A 294 -17.65 -10.38 10.31
CA ASN A 294 -17.75 -10.92 8.97
C ASN A 294 -16.44 -10.78 8.17
N TYR A 295 -15.35 -11.23 8.78
CA TYR A 295 -14.02 -11.11 8.18
C TYR A 295 -13.91 -11.95 6.90
N ILE A 296 -13.92 -11.29 5.75
CA ILE A 296 -13.89 -11.92 4.43
C ILE A 296 -12.53 -12.58 4.22
N SER A 297 -12.51 -13.87 3.96
CA SER A 297 -11.28 -14.65 3.76
C SER A 297 -11.01 -14.97 2.29
N ASN A 298 -12.07 -15.19 1.50
CA ASN A 298 -11.95 -15.59 0.11
C ASN A 298 -13.16 -15.14 -0.71
N ILE A 299 -12.93 -14.78 -1.97
CA ILE A 299 -13.98 -14.42 -2.92
C ILE A 299 -13.75 -15.19 -4.21
N LYS A 300 -14.79 -15.84 -4.72
CA LYS A 300 -14.82 -16.40 -6.07
C LYS A 300 -16.00 -15.82 -6.84
N VAL A 301 -15.81 -15.68 -8.14
CA VAL A 301 -16.83 -15.12 -9.05
C VAL A 301 -16.92 -16.00 -10.28
N THR A 302 -18.13 -16.24 -10.76
CA THR A 302 -18.39 -16.87 -12.07
C THR A 302 -19.65 -16.26 -12.68
N HIS A 303 -19.95 -16.62 -13.92
CA HIS A 303 -21.11 -16.10 -14.65
C HIS A 303 -21.72 -17.14 -15.57
N ASP A 304 -22.98 -16.93 -15.92
CA ASP A 304 -23.61 -17.48 -17.11
C ASP A 304 -24.05 -16.36 -18.07
N ASP A 305 -24.89 -16.66 -19.03
CA ASP A 305 -25.35 -15.66 -20.00
C ASP A 305 -26.17 -14.53 -19.38
N ASN A 306 -26.87 -14.81 -18.29
CA ASN A 306 -27.84 -13.89 -17.68
C ASN A 306 -27.39 -13.36 -16.31
N ASN A 307 -26.53 -14.11 -15.60
CA ASN A 307 -26.24 -13.84 -14.19
C ASN A 307 -24.75 -13.80 -13.91
N ILE A 308 -24.41 -13.11 -12.83
CA ILE A 308 -23.12 -13.19 -12.14
C ILE A 308 -23.38 -13.82 -10.77
N TYR A 309 -22.47 -14.70 -10.40
CA TYR A 309 -22.51 -15.42 -9.13
C TYR A 309 -21.28 -15.06 -8.31
N PHE A 310 -21.49 -14.73 -7.07
CA PHE A 310 -20.44 -14.50 -6.06
C PHE A 310 -20.56 -15.57 -4.99
N ILE A 311 -19.43 -16.09 -4.53
CA ILE A 311 -19.32 -16.70 -3.21
C ILE A 311 -18.29 -15.92 -2.39
N ILE A 312 -18.69 -15.53 -1.21
CA ILE A 312 -17.88 -14.80 -0.26
C ILE A 312 -17.75 -15.66 0.99
N HIS A 313 -16.53 -16.09 1.29
CA HIS A 313 -16.23 -16.85 2.49
C HIS A 313 -15.73 -15.91 3.58
N ALA A 314 -16.26 -16.09 4.78
CA ALA A 314 -15.70 -15.51 5.98
C ALA A 314 -14.79 -16.51 6.70
N GLU A 315 -13.89 -16.01 7.49
CA GLU A 315 -12.97 -16.84 8.27
C GLU A 315 -13.64 -17.57 9.43
N ARG A 316 -14.69 -16.95 9.94
CA ARG A 316 -15.56 -17.48 11.01
C ARG A 316 -16.98 -17.47 10.53
N SER A 317 -17.90 -17.99 11.35
CA SER A 317 -19.32 -17.91 11.06
C SER A 317 -19.75 -16.47 10.77
N LEU A 318 -20.47 -16.29 9.66
CA LEU A 318 -21.09 -15.01 9.32
C LEU A 318 -22.18 -14.69 10.37
N THR A 319 -22.19 -13.45 10.83
CA THR A 319 -23.30 -12.97 11.67
C THR A 319 -24.60 -12.95 10.85
N SER A 320 -25.73 -13.07 11.52
CA SER A 320 -27.01 -12.78 10.87
C SER A 320 -27.07 -11.32 10.46
N TYR A 321 -27.80 -11.03 9.39
CA TYR A 321 -28.06 -9.64 8.99
C TYR A 321 -28.67 -8.84 10.16
N ASN A 322 -28.06 -7.72 10.46
CA ASN A 322 -28.37 -6.90 11.64
C ASN A 322 -29.24 -5.67 11.35
N GLY A 323 -29.83 -5.60 10.15
CA GLY A 323 -30.62 -4.45 9.69
C GLY A 323 -29.79 -3.24 9.25
N LYS A 324 -28.44 -3.32 9.25
CA LYS A 324 -27.59 -2.20 8.85
C LYS A 324 -27.16 -2.31 7.38
N PRO A 325 -27.19 -1.21 6.63
CA PRO A 325 -26.86 -1.22 5.18
C PRO A 325 -25.38 -1.53 4.89
N ASN A 326 -24.51 -1.49 5.88
CA ASN A 326 -23.07 -1.79 5.77
C ASN A 326 -22.70 -3.19 6.31
N TRP A 327 -23.68 -4.07 6.52
CA TRP A 327 -23.41 -5.43 7.03
C TRP A 327 -22.50 -6.21 6.07
N LEU A 328 -22.82 -6.24 4.78
CA LEU A 328 -21.99 -6.80 3.70
C LEU A 328 -22.41 -6.13 2.38
N ASN A 329 -21.46 -5.56 1.69
CA ASN A 329 -21.72 -4.85 0.43
C ASN A 329 -20.83 -5.39 -0.69
N ILE A 330 -21.35 -5.41 -1.91
CA ILE A 330 -20.57 -5.57 -3.14
C ILE A 330 -20.73 -4.28 -3.96
N LEU A 331 -19.64 -3.58 -4.18
CA LEU A 331 -19.56 -2.42 -5.05
C LEU A 331 -19.15 -2.88 -6.44
N ILE A 332 -19.89 -2.49 -7.48
CA ILE A 332 -19.65 -2.88 -8.87
C ILE A 332 -19.37 -1.63 -9.71
N GLY A 333 -18.26 -1.67 -10.47
CA GLY A 333 -17.90 -0.67 -11.45
C GLY A 333 -17.86 -1.30 -12.85
N THR A 334 -18.56 -0.71 -13.80
CA THR A 334 -18.59 -1.20 -15.20
C THR A 334 -17.31 -0.85 -15.94
N GLY A 335 -16.58 0.17 -15.48
CA GLY A 335 -15.37 0.70 -16.11
C GLY A 335 -15.68 1.59 -17.32
N GLU A 336 -16.92 2.01 -17.51
CA GLU A 336 -17.31 2.96 -18.58
C GLU A 336 -16.74 4.35 -18.28
N PRO A 337 -15.97 4.96 -19.22
CA PRO A 337 -15.41 6.28 -19.05
C PRO A 337 -16.50 7.35 -18.96
N GLY A 338 -16.33 8.31 -18.04
CA GLY A 338 -17.16 9.52 -17.98
C GLY A 338 -18.47 9.36 -17.23
N LEU A 339 -18.82 8.20 -16.68
CA LEU A 339 -19.95 8.06 -15.78
C LEU A 339 -19.69 8.79 -14.45
N LYS A 340 -20.65 9.59 -14.02
CA LYS A 340 -20.65 10.16 -12.67
C LYS A 340 -21.03 9.05 -11.69
N ASN A 341 -20.08 8.64 -10.88
CA ASN A 341 -20.21 7.54 -9.94
C ASN A 341 -19.42 7.86 -8.67
N TRP A 342 -19.60 7.05 -7.64
CA TRP A 342 -18.81 7.13 -6.44
C TRP A 342 -17.56 6.25 -6.60
N GLU A 343 -16.36 6.86 -6.63
CA GLU A 343 -15.07 6.16 -6.65
C GLU A 343 -14.94 5.10 -7.76
N SER A 344 -15.58 5.35 -8.93
CA SER A 344 -15.65 4.42 -10.07
C SER A 344 -16.56 3.20 -9.88
N TYR A 345 -17.49 3.25 -8.92
CA TYR A 345 -18.53 2.23 -8.74
C TYR A 345 -19.91 2.82 -9.09
N GLU A 346 -20.65 2.12 -9.95
CA GLU A 346 -21.98 2.51 -10.41
C GLU A 346 -23.12 1.76 -9.71
N TYR A 347 -22.82 0.62 -9.07
CA TYR A 347 -23.84 -0.20 -8.41
C TYR A 347 -23.39 -0.65 -7.03
N LEU A 348 -24.38 -0.79 -6.14
CA LEU A 348 -24.23 -1.33 -4.79
C LEU A 348 -25.21 -2.48 -4.60
N ILE A 349 -24.70 -3.61 -4.10
CA ILE A 349 -25.50 -4.77 -3.69
C ILE A 349 -25.29 -4.92 -2.18
N GLY A 350 -26.39 -5.05 -1.41
CA GLY A 350 -26.27 -5.42 -0.01
C GLY A 350 -26.67 -4.37 1.01
N GLU A 351 -27.52 -3.38 0.67
CA GLU A 351 -28.10 -2.50 1.71
C GLU A 351 -29.13 -3.22 2.59
N SER A 352 -29.78 -4.24 2.05
CA SER A 352 -30.70 -5.09 2.83
C SER A 352 -30.64 -6.55 2.38
N PHE A 353 -30.84 -7.47 3.33
CA PHE A 353 -30.91 -8.92 3.14
C PHE A 353 -32.14 -9.45 3.84
N ILE A 354 -33.22 -9.73 3.07
CA ILE A 354 -34.51 -10.15 3.60
C ILE A 354 -35.05 -11.30 2.76
N ASP A 355 -35.51 -12.37 3.39
CA ASP A 355 -36.20 -13.51 2.78
C ASP A 355 -35.51 -14.08 1.51
N GLY A 356 -34.18 -14.27 1.60
CA GLY A 356 -33.38 -14.79 0.48
C GLY A 356 -33.15 -13.79 -0.65
N LYS A 357 -33.53 -12.53 -0.48
CA LYS A 357 -33.32 -11.43 -1.43
C LYS A 357 -32.36 -10.39 -0.85
N VAL A 358 -31.46 -9.92 -1.68
CA VAL A 358 -30.54 -8.82 -1.37
C VAL A 358 -30.82 -7.65 -2.30
N SER A 359 -30.85 -6.43 -1.75
CA SER A 359 -31.09 -5.22 -2.54
C SER A 359 -29.97 -4.96 -3.55
N MET A 360 -30.35 -4.44 -4.72
CA MET A 360 -29.45 -3.89 -5.72
C MET A 360 -29.88 -2.48 -6.06
N GLY A 361 -28.91 -1.57 -6.17
CA GLY A 361 -29.18 -0.18 -6.53
C GLY A 361 -28.08 0.43 -7.37
N ARG A 362 -28.45 1.41 -8.19
CA ARG A 362 -27.50 2.28 -8.87
C ARG A 362 -26.95 3.30 -7.88
N LEU A 363 -25.64 3.41 -7.84
CA LEU A 363 -24.91 4.25 -6.89
C LEU A 363 -24.61 5.62 -7.52
N SER A 364 -25.02 6.69 -6.85
CA SER A 364 -24.70 8.07 -7.24
C SER A 364 -23.33 8.52 -6.69
N SER A 365 -22.84 9.66 -7.16
CA SER A 365 -21.56 10.23 -6.72
C SER A 365 -21.54 10.66 -5.25
N ASP A 366 -22.68 10.87 -4.64
CA ASP A 366 -22.87 11.20 -3.21
C ASP A 366 -23.22 9.96 -2.35
N PHE A 367 -22.96 8.76 -2.88
CA PHE A 367 -23.16 7.47 -2.23
C PHE A 367 -24.65 7.20 -1.86
N LYS A 368 -25.58 7.64 -2.68
CA LYS A 368 -26.98 7.25 -2.55
C LYS A 368 -27.34 6.21 -3.59
N THR A 369 -28.26 5.33 -3.25
CA THR A 369 -28.72 4.26 -4.13
C THR A 369 -30.11 4.51 -4.65
N GLU A 370 -30.31 4.25 -5.94
CA GLU A 370 -31.62 4.14 -6.59
C GLU A 370 -31.83 2.66 -6.92
N SER A 371 -32.94 2.08 -6.43
CA SER A 371 -33.21 0.65 -6.59
C SER A 371 -33.25 0.22 -8.05
N THR A 372 -32.52 -0.83 -8.40
CA THR A 372 -32.60 -1.53 -9.70
C THR A 372 -33.21 -2.92 -9.56
N GLY A 373 -33.64 -3.30 -8.36
CA GLY A 373 -34.24 -4.57 -8.04
C GLY A 373 -33.58 -5.32 -6.90
N THR A 374 -33.69 -6.63 -6.95
CA THR A 374 -33.08 -7.52 -5.96
C THR A 374 -32.32 -8.66 -6.63
N ALA A 375 -31.32 -9.20 -5.93
CA ALA A 375 -30.64 -10.45 -6.28
C ALA A 375 -31.06 -11.56 -5.31
N ASP A 376 -30.82 -12.81 -5.68
CA ASP A 376 -31.00 -13.95 -4.78
C ASP A 376 -29.75 -14.14 -3.92
N TYR A 377 -29.90 -14.47 -2.64
CA TYR A 377 -28.77 -14.89 -1.82
C TYR A 377 -29.10 -16.12 -0.99
N PHE A 378 -28.07 -16.85 -0.64
CA PHE A 378 -28.12 -17.98 0.27
C PHE A 378 -26.90 -17.95 1.21
N GLN A 379 -27.16 -17.92 2.51
CA GLN A 379 -26.13 -17.88 3.53
C GLN A 379 -25.98 -19.26 4.19
N ASN A 380 -24.74 -19.74 4.27
CA ASN A 380 -24.33 -20.85 5.12
C ASN A 380 -23.62 -20.28 6.37
N GLU A 381 -23.10 -21.18 7.22
CA GLU A 381 -22.41 -20.82 8.43
C GLU A 381 -21.27 -19.80 8.18
N ASN A 382 -20.40 -20.04 7.20
CA ASN A 382 -19.21 -19.22 6.93
C ASN A 382 -19.12 -18.70 5.50
N SER A 383 -20.21 -18.76 4.74
CA SER A 383 -20.23 -18.25 3.37
C SER A 383 -21.60 -17.70 2.99
N ILE A 384 -21.59 -16.76 2.07
CA ILE A 384 -22.77 -16.26 1.40
C ILE A 384 -22.59 -16.36 -0.11
N GLN A 385 -23.60 -16.91 -0.80
CA GLN A 385 -23.68 -17.00 -2.24
C GLN A 385 -24.73 -15.99 -2.73
N ILE A 386 -24.41 -15.26 -3.78
CA ILE A 386 -25.29 -14.22 -4.35
C ILE A 386 -25.37 -14.44 -5.86
N LYS A 387 -26.60 -14.38 -6.39
CA LYS A 387 -26.89 -14.47 -7.82
C LYS A 387 -27.53 -13.18 -8.30
N CYS A 388 -26.84 -12.44 -9.13
CA CYS A 388 -27.24 -11.12 -9.64
C CYS A 388 -27.55 -11.18 -11.14
N SER A 389 -28.59 -10.51 -11.60
CA SER A 389 -28.82 -10.29 -13.02
C SER A 389 -27.75 -9.35 -13.61
N ARG A 390 -27.11 -9.76 -14.73
CA ARG A 390 -26.16 -8.93 -15.46
C ARG A 390 -26.80 -7.62 -15.94
N VAL A 391 -28.01 -7.72 -16.48
CA VAL A 391 -28.73 -6.55 -17.01
C VAL A 391 -29.05 -5.55 -15.90
N ALA A 392 -29.43 -6.01 -14.72
CA ALA A 392 -29.72 -5.13 -13.58
C ALA A 392 -28.48 -4.40 -13.05
N LEU A 393 -27.28 -4.89 -13.37
CA LEU A 393 -25.98 -4.27 -13.05
C LEU A 393 -25.37 -3.51 -14.26
N GLY A 394 -26.14 -3.27 -15.32
CA GLY A 394 -25.64 -2.58 -16.51
C GLY A 394 -24.58 -3.38 -17.32
N LEU A 395 -24.43 -4.67 -17.05
CA LEU A 395 -23.42 -5.54 -17.66
C LEU A 395 -24.06 -6.32 -18.82
N ASN A 396 -24.11 -5.70 -19.98
CA ASN A 396 -24.67 -6.30 -21.18
C ASN A 396 -23.72 -7.29 -21.86
N ASN A 397 -24.14 -7.89 -22.98
CA ASN A 397 -23.35 -8.89 -23.69
C ASN A 397 -22.07 -8.34 -24.32
N ASN A 398 -21.94 -7.03 -24.50
CA ASN A 398 -20.73 -6.36 -25.01
C ASN A 398 -19.75 -6.00 -23.88
N THR A 399 -20.15 -6.15 -22.64
CA THR A 399 -19.27 -5.90 -21.48
C THR A 399 -18.24 -7.01 -21.39
N SER A 400 -16.96 -6.66 -21.58
CA SER A 400 -15.84 -7.63 -21.54
C SER A 400 -15.28 -7.85 -20.15
N ARG A 401 -15.52 -6.92 -19.22
CA ARG A 401 -15.01 -6.93 -17.84
C ARG A 401 -15.84 -6.01 -16.95
N PHE A 402 -15.73 -6.23 -15.65
CA PHE A 402 -16.20 -5.29 -14.63
C PHE A 402 -15.23 -5.27 -13.44
N TYR A 403 -15.35 -4.25 -12.61
CA TYR A 403 -14.55 -4.07 -11.41
C TYR A 403 -15.45 -4.22 -10.19
N PHE A 404 -14.92 -4.75 -9.11
CA PHE A 404 -15.70 -4.91 -7.90
C PHE A 404 -14.87 -4.87 -6.62
N LYS A 405 -15.55 -4.62 -5.55
CA LYS A 405 -15.05 -4.66 -4.18
C LYS A 405 -16.11 -5.31 -3.29
N VAL A 406 -15.66 -6.12 -2.34
CA VAL A 406 -16.53 -6.63 -1.26
C VAL A 406 -16.10 -5.97 0.04
N ALA A 407 -17.08 -5.50 0.81
CA ALA A 407 -16.83 -4.83 2.08
C ALA A 407 -17.85 -5.26 3.14
N ALA A 408 -17.43 -5.35 4.39
CA ALA A 408 -18.29 -5.69 5.52
C ALA A 408 -17.98 -4.78 6.70
N GLY A 409 -19.02 -4.19 7.30
CA GLY A 409 -18.92 -3.40 8.51
C GLY A 409 -18.11 -2.10 8.39
N ILE A 410 -18.14 -1.44 7.23
CA ILE A 410 -17.48 -0.15 7.04
C ILE A 410 -18.27 0.94 7.77
N ASP A 411 -17.63 1.69 8.65
CA ASP A 411 -18.30 2.67 9.52
C ASP A 411 -18.92 3.83 8.74
N GLU A 412 -18.19 4.39 7.78
CA GLU A 412 -18.62 5.48 6.92
C GLU A 412 -18.47 5.09 5.44
N PRO A 413 -19.42 4.32 4.87
CA PRO A 413 -19.26 3.75 3.52
C PRO A 413 -19.12 4.77 2.39
N SER A 414 -19.58 6.00 2.60
CA SER A 414 -19.43 7.11 1.64
C SER A 414 -18.04 7.74 1.64
N LYS A 415 -17.17 7.36 2.59
CA LYS A 415 -15.80 7.87 2.70
C LYS A 415 -14.78 6.77 2.36
N ILE A 416 -14.03 6.96 1.29
CA ILE A 416 -13.08 5.95 0.81
C ILE A 416 -12.03 5.60 1.87
N MET A 417 -11.65 6.55 2.72
CA MET A 417 -10.67 6.30 3.77
C MET A 417 -11.18 5.33 4.85
N SER A 418 -12.49 5.18 5.03
CA SER A 418 -13.04 4.19 5.95
C SER A 418 -12.78 2.76 5.52
N TYR A 419 -12.56 2.51 4.22
CA TYR A 419 -12.18 1.20 3.68
C TYR A 419 -10.72 0.82 3.97
N TYR A 420 -9.93 1.73 4.55
CA TYR A 420 -8.60 1.45 5.10
C TYR A 420 -8.63 1.22 6.62
N THR A 421 -9.59 1.83 7.32
CA THR A 421 -9.52 2.00 8.78
C THR A 421 -10.60 1.27 9.56
N SER A 422 -11.69 0.86 8.92
CA SER A 422 -12.82 0.20 9.59
C SER A 422 -13.30 -1.03 8.83
N GLY A 423 -14.03 -1.89 9.50
CA GLY A 423 -14.59 -3.09 8.92
C GLY A 423 -13.56 -3.98 8.24
N ASN A 424 -13.99 -4.60 7.15
CA ASN A 424 -13.13 -5.39 6.28
C ASN A 424 -13.47 -5.08 4.81
N ALA A 425 -12.47 -4.71 4.00
CA ALA A 425 -12.63 -4.42 2.58
C ALA A 425 -11.66 -5.26 1.74
N MET A 426 -12.16 -5.86 0.68
CA MET A 426 -11.38 -6.64 -0.28
C MET A 426 -11.70 -6.19 -1.73
N PRO A 427 -10.69 -5.62 -2.43
CA PRO A 427 -9.39 -5.23 -1.93
C PRO A 427 -9.45 -3.97 -1.05
N LEU A 428 -8.34 -3.68 -0.37
CA LEU A 428 -8.24 -2.58 0.58
C LEU A 428 -8.38 -1.21 -0.09
N GLY A 429 -9.04 -0.27 0.59
CA GLY A 429 -9.11 1.14 0.19
C GLY A 429 -9.76 1.34 -1.19
N ARG A 430 -9.13 2.15 -2.04
CA ARG A 430 -9.63 2.51 -3.39
C ARG A 430 -9.46 1.41 -4.44
N LEU A 431 -8.67 0.37 -4.19
CA LEU A 431 -8.39 -0.70 -5.15
C LEU A 431 -9.65 -1.54 -5.44
N SER A 432 -9.70 -2.12 -6.64
CA SER A 432 -10.77 -3.03 -7.10
C SER A 432 -10.19 -4.32 -7.65
N TYR A 433 -10.93 -5.41 -7.52
CA TYR A 433 -10.69 -6.59 -8.35
C TYR A 433 -11.28 -6.36 -9.73
N MET A 434 -10.67 -6.94 -10.73
CA MET A 434 -11.18 -6.98 -12.10
C MET A 434 -11.66 -8.39 -12.42
N TYR A 435 -12.88 -8.50 -12.90
CA TYR A 435 -13.43 -9.75 -13.44
C TYR A 435 -13.57 -9.62 -14.96
N LYS A 436 -13.08 -10.61 -15.72
CA LYS A 436 -13.14 -10.65 -17.17
C LYS A 436 -14.07 -11.77 -17.61
N PHE A 437 -15.05 -11.42 -18.46
CA PHE A 437 -16.00 -12.37 -19.05
C PHE A 437 -15.36 -13.28 -20.06
#